data_772ee6582cbe5dccdd3a7d08a4dc3db1
#
_entry.id   772ee6582cbe5dccdd3a7d08a4dc3db1
#
_cell.length_a   1.000
_cell.length_b   1.000
_cell.length_c   1.000
_cell.angle_alpha   90.00
_cell.angle_beta   90.00
_cell.angle_gamma   90.00
#
_symmetry.space_group_name_H-M   'P 1'
#
loop_
_entity.id
_entity.type
_entity.pdbx_description
1 polymer ?
#
loop_
_entity_poly.entity_id
_entity_poly.type
_entity_poly.pdbx_seq_one_letter_code
_entity_poly.pdbx_strand_id
1 'polypeptide(L)'
;MGQAALGADESEQRLAALLAVMQADLAQPTTPGGRARLLESASLLPIMLREARAPAEEVRLARRLYPVLRRGDGAAARVSLARLTAAHPFHPPPAPSNPQRALRLAAAIHREACGGCHDHPSSDAFLPAQDLFRLACREAPEVFAARLYLGVKGQAEMGFRNPFSPEERAALALWYRTARPCAR
;
A
#
# COMPACT_ATOMS: atom_id res chain seq x y z
N MET A 1 28.41 5.93 -8.38
CA MET A 1 27.47 4.94 -8.99
C MET A 1 26.36 4.43 -8.01
N GLY A 2 26.46 4.62 -6.69
CA GLY A 2 25.50 4.05 -5.72
C GLY A 2 24.12 4.72 -5.63
N GLN A 3 23.99 6.03 -5.79
CA GLN A 3 22.73 6.75 -5.57
C GLN A 3 21.66 6.49 -6.66
N ALA A 4 22.07 6.31 -7.92
CA ALA A 4 21.14 6.02 -9.01
C ALA A 4 20.54 4.60 -8.93
N ALA A 5 21.29 3.64 -8.40
CA ALA A 5 20.84 2.26 -8.20
C ALA A 5 19.85 2.17 -7.03
N LEU A 6 20.09 2.87 -5.93
CA LEU A 6 19.19 2.94 -4.77
C LEU A 6 17.86 3.60 -5.12
N GLY A 7 17.87 4.65 -5.94
CA GLY A 7 16.64 5.30 -6.40
C GLY A 7 15.79 4.45 -7.34
N ALA A 8 16.40 3.61 -8.18
CA ALA A 8 15.68 2.71 -9.07
C ALA A 8 14.99 1.57 -8.30
N ASP A 9 15.66 1.01 -7.31
CA ASP A 9 15.11 -0.03 -6.43
C ASP A 9 13.92 0.50 -5.61
N GLU A 10 14.01 1.73 -5.14
CA GLU A 10 12.93 2.38 -4.41
C GLU A 10 11.70 2.66 -5.27
N SER A 11 11.89 3.12 -6.52
CA SER A 11 10.79 3.34 -7.47
C SER A 11 10.08 2.03 -7.81
N GLU A 12 10.83 0.95 -7.97
CA GLU A 12 10.30 -0.40 -8.21
C GLU A 12 9.49 -0.91 -7.01
N GLN A 13 10.02 -0.79 -5.80
CA GLN A 13 9.32 -1.20 -4.58
C GLN A 13 8.02 -0.42 -4.37
N ARG A 14 8.03 0.86 -4.66
CA ARG A 14 6.85 1.72 -4.56
C ARG A 14 5.78 1.35 -5.58
N LEU A 15 6.18 1.06 -6.83
CA LEU A 15 5.30 0.55 -7.87
C LEU A 15 4.69 -0.79 -7.46
N ALA A 16 5.52 -1.73 -7.01
CA ALA A 16 5.10 -3.05 -6.58
C ALA A 16 4.09 -2.97 -5.42
N ALA A 17 4.36 -2.13 -4.41
CA ALA A 17 3.44 -1.90 -3.30
C ALA A 17 2.09 -1.34 -3.78
N LEU A 18 2.09 -0.36 -4.71
CA LEU A 18 0.86 0.20 -5.25
C LEU A 18 0.04 -0.85 -6.01
N LEU A 19 0.67 -1.68 -6.83
CA LEU A 19 0.01 -2.74 -7.57
C LEU A 19 -0.63 -3.77 -6.64
N ALA A 20 0.09 -4.20 -5.59
CA ALA A 20 -0.44 -5.14 -4.59
C ALA A 20 -1.68 -4.58 -3.88
N VAL A 21 -1.64 -3.32 -3.48
CA VAL A 21 -2.78 -2.64 -2.84
C VAL A 21 -3.95 -2.47 -3.79
N MET A 22 -3.72 -2.05 -5.04
CA MET A 22 -4.78 -1.92 -6.05
C MET A 22 -5.47 -3.25 -6.35
N GLN A 23 -4.73 -4.34 -6.42
CA GLN A 23 -5.28 -5.67 -6.64
C GLN A 23 -6.17 -6.12 -5.47
N ALA A 24 -5.74 -5.87 -4.23
CA ALA A 24 -6.52 -6.16 -3.04
C ALA A 24 -7.79 -5.30 -2.95
N ASP A 25 -7.68 -3.99 -3.23
CA ASP A 25 -8.83 -3.08 -3.23
C ASP A 25 -9.86 -3.45 -4.29
N LEU A 26 -9.42 -3.91 -5.47
CA LEU A 26 -10.32 -4.35 -6.54
C LEU A 26 -11.04 -5.67 -6.22
N ALA A 27 -10.49 -6.50 -5.34
CA ALA A 27 -11.10 -7.76 -4.90
C ALA A 27 -12.22 -7.56 -3.86
N GLN A 28 -12.27 -6.39 -3.23
CA GLN A 28 -13.25 -6.08 -2.18
C GLN A 28 -14.47 -5.33 -2.74
N PRO A 29 -15.65 -5.40 -2.07
CA PRO A 29 -16.80 -4.57 -2.43
C PRO A 29 -16.44 -3.09 -2.43
N THR A 30 -16.68 -2.42 -3.54
CA THR A 30 -16.25 -1.04 -3.75
C THR A 30 -17.15 -0.08 -2.98
N THR A 31 -16.62 0.55 -1.94
CA THR A 31 -17.19 1.77 -1.37
C THR A 31 -16.90 2.97 -2.31
N PRO A 32 -17.68 4.08 -2.25
CA PRO A 32 -17.36 5.28 -3.04
C PRO A 32 -15.91 5.76 -2.85
N GLY A 33 -15.41 5.81 -1.62
CA GLY A 33 -14.03 6.16 -1.32
C GLY A 33 -13.00 5.13 -1.84
N GLY A 34 -13.31 3.83 -1.78
CA GLY A 34 -12.48 2.78 -2.36
C GLY A 34 -12.33 2.90 -3.87
N ARG A 35 -13.45 3.20 -4.56
CA ARG A 35 -13.43 3.45 -6.00
C ARG A 35 -12.60 4.69 -6.37
N ALA A 36 -12.74 5.77 -5.61
CA ALA A 36 -11.95 6.99 -5.82
C ALA A 36 -10.44 6.70 -5.70
N ARG A 37 -10.02 5.97 -4.66
CA ARG A 37 -8.61 5.55 -4.48
C ARG A 37 -8.10 4.70 -5.65
N LEU A 38 -8.88 3.75 -6.14
CA LEU A 38 -8.50 2.92 -7.30
C LEU A 38 -8.29 3.76 -8.56
N LEU A 39 -9.18 4.71 -8.83
CA LEU A 39 -9.07 5.59 -9.99
C LEU A 39 -7.86 6.53 -9.88
N GLU A 40 -7.63 7.11 -8.72
CA GLU A 40 -6.44 7.92 -8.44
C GLU A 40 -5.15 7.11 -8.65
N SER A 41 -5.06 5.91 -8.06
CA SER A 41 -3.92 5.02 -8.21
C SER A 41 -3.69 4.65 -9.68
N ALA A 42 -4.76 4.35 -10.42
CA ALA A 42 -4.66 4.03 -11.86
C ALA A 42 -4.17 5.22 -12.70
N SER A 43 -4.46 6.46 -12.29
CA SER A 43 -3.96 7.66 -12.99
C SER A 43 -2.45 7.86 -12.80
N LEU A 44 -1.89 7.45 -11.67
CA LEU A 44 -0.47 7.57 -11.33
C LEU A 44 0.37 6.43 -11.91
N LEU A 45 -0.23 5.27 -12.14
CA LEU A 45 0.48 4.06 -12.53
C LEU A 45 1.38 4.21 -13.78
N PRO A 46 0.96 4.90 -14.88
CA PRO A 46 1.83 5.10 -16.03
C PRO A 46 3.08 5.93 -15.75
N ILE A 47 3.03 6.82 -14.76
CA ILE A 47 4.17 7.65 -14.34
C ILE A 47 5.12 6.78 -13.54
N MET A 48 4.62 6.05 -12.54
CA MET A 48 5.42 5.18 -11.69
C MET A 48 6.13 4.07 -12.48
N LEU A 49 5.45 3.48 -13.48
CA LEU A 49 6.08 2.50 -14.38
C LEU A 49 7.25 3.10 -15.18
N ARG A 50 7.16 4.37 -15.60
CA ARG A 50 8.29 5.04 -16.27
C ARG A 50 9.44 5.32 -15.31
N GLU A 51 9.13 5.76 -14.07
CA GLU A 51 10.14 5.98 -13.02
C GLU A 51 10.88 4.68 -12.69
N ALA A 52 10.15 3.56 -12.63
CA ALA A 52 10.70 2.21 -12.46
C ALA A 52 11.36 1.65 -13.75
N ARG A 53 11.39 2.40 -14.86
CA ARG A 53 11.96 1.98 -16.16
C ARG A 53 11.30 0.73 -16.73
N ALA A 54 10.04 0.52 -16.46
CA ALA A 54 9.27 -0.61 -16.96
C ALA A 54 9.14 -0.58 -18.51
N PRO A 55 8.92 -1.75 -19.16
CA PRO A 55 8.70 -1.85 -20.58
C PRO A 55 7.56 -0.97 -21.08
N ALA A 56 7.68 -0.40 -22.30
CA ALA A 56 6.67 0.49 -22.86
C ALA A 56 5.29 -0.16 -23.01
N GLU A 57 5.22 -1.48 -23.14
CA GLU A 57 3.97 -2.23 -23.21
C GLU A 57 3.20 -2.22 -21.88
N GLU A 58 3.90 -2.25 -20.74
CA GLU A 58 3.30 -2.17 -19.41
C GLU A 58 2.76 -0.77 -19.14
N VAL A 59 3.49 0.26 -19.56
CA VAL A 59 3.00 1.65 -19.53
C VAL A 59 1.73 1.81 -20.36
N ARG A 60 1.67 1.16 -21.57
CA ARG A 60 0.45 1.15 -22.39
C ARG A 60 -0.70 0.41 -21.71
N LEU A 61 -0.42 -0.72 -21.06
CA LEU A 61 -1.41 -1.49 -20.30
C LEU A 61 -1.98 -0.66 -19.16
N ALA A 62 -1.12 -0.01 -18.39
CA ALA A 62 -1.53 0.85 -17.27
C ALA A 62 -2.40 2.04 -17.72
N ARG A 63 -2.08 2.68 -18.86
CA ARG A 63 -2.92 3.75 -19.42
C ARG A 63 -4.35 3.33 -19.73
N ARG A 64 -4.57 2.06 -20.06
CA ARG A 64 -5.89 1.51 -20.33
C ARG A 64 -6.67 1.19 -19.04
N LEU A 65 -5.98 1.07 -17.91
CA LEU A 65 -6.61 0.66 -16.65
C LEU A 65 -7.59 1.71 -16.12
N TYR A 66 -7.22 3.00 -16.16
CA TYR A 66 -8.10 4.07 -15.70
C TYR A 66 -9.48 4.10 -16.41
N PRO A 67 -9.58 4.13 -17.74
CA PRO A 67 -10.87 4.10 -18.42
C PRO A 67 -11.64 2.79 -18.20
N VAL A 68 -10.96 1.66 -18.01
CA VAL A 68 -11.57 0.37 -17.68
C VAL A 68 -12.24 0.43 -16.31
N LEU A 69 -11.52 0.90 -15.29
CA LEU A 69 -12.04 1.08 -13.93
C LEU A 69 -13.19 2.11 -13.89
N ARG A 70 -13.07 3.19 -14.66
CA ARG A 70 -14.10 4.23 -14.72
C ARG A 70 -15.43 3.70 -15.28
N ARG A 71 -15.39 2.77 -16.24
CA ARG A 71 -16.58 2.10 -16.78
C ARG A 71 -17.14 1.01 -15.86
N GLY A 72 -16.42 0.65 -14.78
CA GLY A 72 -16.83 -0.41 -13.86
C GLY A 72 -16.50 -1.83 -14.34
N ASP A 73 -15.66 -1.99 -15.37
CA ASP A 73 -15.24 -3.30 -15.85
C ASP A 73 -14.14 -3.89 -14.93
N GLY A 74 -14.60 -4.41 -13.81
CA GLY A 74 -13.71 -5.02 -12.81
C GLY A 74 -13.01 -6.29 -13.30
N ALA A 75 -13.60 -7.01 -14.27
CA ALA A 75 -13.00 -8.24 -14.81
C ALA A 75 -11.76 -7.90 -15.65
N ALA A 76 -11.88 -6.98 -16.61
CA ALA A 76 -10.76 -6.53 -17.41
C ALA A 76 -9.66 -5.83 -16.57
N ALA A 77 -10.07 -5.07 -15.53
CA ALA A 77 -9.13 -4.45 -14.60
C ALA A 77 -8.32 -5.50 -13.82
N ARG A 78 -8.95 -6.56 -13.32
CA ARG A 78 -8.26 -7.66 -12.63
C ARG A 78 -7.21 -8.34 -13.50
N VAL A 79 -7.52 -8.65 -14.73
CA VAL A 79 -6.57 -9.26 -15.69
C VAL A 79 -5.36 -8.35 -15.89
N SER A 80 -5.59 -7.06 -16.11
CA SER A 80 -4.51 -6.09 -16.33
C SER A 80 -3.63 -5.91 -15.08
N LEU A 81 -4.25 -5.79 -13.90
CA LEU A 81 -3.53 -5.67 -12.63
C LEU A 81 -2.75 -6.94 -12.29
N ALA A 82 -3.34 -8.12 -12.47
CA ALA A 82 -2.64 -9.38 -12.21
C ALA A 82 -1.37 -9.52 -13.06
N ARG A 83 -1.41 -9.12 -14.35
CA ARG A 83 -0.24 -9.11 -15.23
C ARG A 83 0.86 -8.16 -14.71
N LEU A 84 0.49 -6.92 -14.35
CA LEU A 84 1.44 -5.94 -13.82
C LEU A 84 2.01 -6.37 -12.47
N THR A 85 1.18 -6.88 -11.57
CA THR A 85 1.64 -7.37 -10.24
C THR A 85 2.59 -8.56 -10.38
N ALA A 86 2.36 -9.45 -11.35
CA ALA A 86 3.27 -10.58 -11.61
C ALA A 86 4.63 -10.12 -12.16
N ALA A 87 4.67 -9.02 -12.93
CA ALA A 87 5.91 -8.44 -13.44
C ALA A 87 6.67 -7.65 -12.35
N HIS A 88 5.96 -7.08 -11.39
CA HIS A 88 6.49 -6.22 -10.31
C HIS A 88 6.03 -6.75 -8.94
N PRO A 89 6.57 -7.86 -8.45
CA PRO A 89 6.16 -8.43 -7.16
C PRO A 89 6.63 -7.57 -5.99
N PHE A 90 5.74 -7.29 -5.05
CA PHE A 90 6.11 -6.59 -3.82
C PHE A 90 6.82 -7.54 -2.85
N HIS A 91 7.98 -7.12 -2.37
CA HIS A 91 8.75 -7.83 -1.35
C HIS A 91 8.70 -7.06 -0.03
N PRO A 92 7.92 -7.54 0.97
CA PRO A 92 7.90 -6.90 2.28
C PRO A 92 9.28 -7.01 2.95
N PRO A 93 9.61 -6.07 3.87
CA PRO A 93 10.84 -6.17 4.63
C PRO A 93 10.86 -7.49 5.44
N PRO A 94 12.04 -8.07 5.68
CA PRO A 94 12.18 -9.30 6.44
C PRO A 94 11.63 -9.13 7.87
N ALA A 95 11.21 -10.24 8.47
CA ALA A 95 10.75 -10.24 9.86
C ALA A 95 11.84 -9.70 10.80
N PRO A 96 11.46 -8.95 11.86
CA PRO A 96 12.44 -8.42 12.81
C PRO A 96 13.22 -9.53 13.52
N SER A 97 14.56 -9.40 13.58
CA SER A 97 15.44 -10.34 14.28
C SER A 97 15.21 -10.38 15.80
N ASN A 98 14.71 -9.28 16.38
CA ASN A 98 14.32 -9.19 17.80
C ASN A 98 12.85 -8.77 17.92
N PRO A 99 11.91 -9.73 17.98
CA PRO A 99 10.48 -9.43 18.03
C PRO A 99 10.07 -8.57 19.24
N GLN A 100 10.65 -8.79 20.42
CA GLN A 100 10.29 -8.02 21.60
C GLN A 100 10.67 -6.54 21.48
N ARG A 101 11.87 -6.26 20.95
CA ARG A 101 12.31 -4.88 20.67
C ARG A 101 11.42 -4.25 19.60
N ALA A 102 11.10 -5.00 18.56
CA ALA A 102 10.23 -4.55 17.47
C ALA A 102 8.83 -4.18 17.96
N LEU A 103 8.22 -5.00 18.82
CA LEU A 103 6.91 -4.71 19.39
C LEU A 103 6.90 -3.43 20.25
N ARG A 104 7.94 -3.19 21.06
CA ARG A 104 8.05 -1.95 21.83
C ARG A 104 8.23 -0.73 20.93
N LEU A 105 9.06 -0.84 19.91
CA LEU A 105 9.28 0.23 18.93
C LEU A 105 7.99 0.56 18.18
N ALA A 106 7.30 -0.45 17.67
CA ALA A 106 6.05 -0.26 16.93
C ALA A 106 4.93 0.34 17.79
N ALA A 107 4.80 -0.07 19.06
CA ALA A 107 3.85 0.52 19.99
C ALA A 107 4.15 2.02 20.23
N ALA A 108 5.42 2.40 20.33
CA ALA A 108 5.80 3.80 20.46
C ALA A 108 5.47 4.59 19.19
N ILE A 109 5.85 4.07 18.01
CA ILE A 109 5.54 4.72 16.72
C ILE A 109 4.02 4.89 16.55
N HIS A 110 3.24 3.84 16.85
CA HIS A 110 1.78 3.94 16.73
C HIS A 110 1.22 5.06 17.59
N ARG A 111 1.61 5.11 18.87
CA ARG A 111 1.11 6.11 19.81
C ARG A 111 1.43 7.54 19.36
N GLU A 112 2.65 7.76 18.84
CA GLU A 112 3.13 9.10 18.49
C GLU A 112 2.71 9.55 17.07
N ALA A 113 2.55 8.62 16.12
CA ALA A 113 2.40 8.97 14.71
C ALA A 113 1.12 8.41 14.04
N CYS A 114 0.50 7.37 14.59
CA CYS A 114 -0.61 6.69 13.91
C CYS A 114 -1.92 6.74 14.70
N GLY A 115 -1.86 6.62 16.03
CA GLY A 115 -3.03 6.41 16.88
C GLY A 115 -4.03 7.56 16.83
N GLY A 116 -3.56 8.80 16.69
CA GLY A 116 -4.45 9.97 16.62
C GLY A 116 -5.52 9.89 15.53
N CYS A 117 -5.19 9.27 14.40
CA CYS A 117 -6.13 9.10 13.29
C CYS A 117 -6.74 7.69 13.23
N HIS A 118 -5.97 6.65 13.62
CA HIS A 118 -6.35 5.27 13.37
C HIS A 118 -7.06 4.57 14.52
N ASP A 119 -6.92 5.07 15.77
CA ASP A 119 -7.64 4.53 16.93
C ASP A 119 -9.09 5.07 17.00
N HIS A 120 -9.31 6.27 16.49
CA HIS A 120 -10.61 6.92 16.48
C HIS A 120 -10.93 7.50 15.09
N PRO A 121 -11.15 6.64 14.08
CA PRO A 121 -11.40 7.12 12.73
C PRO A 121 -12.67 7.96 12.66
N SER A 122 -12.56 9.18 12.11
CA SER A 122 -13.70 10.06 11.89
C SER A 122 -14.58 9.49 10.78
N SER A 123 -15.89 9.37 11.03
CA SER A 123 -16.88 8.98 10.03
C SER A 123 -17.14 10.07 8.99
N ASP A 124 -16.80 11.33 9.30
CA ASP A 124 -17.16 12.49 8.49
C ASP A 124 -16.14 12.82 7.40
N ALA A 125 -14.97 12.15 7.43
CA ALA A 125 -13.97 12.32 6.39
C ALA A 125 -14.36 11.58 5.11
N PHE A 126 -14.12 12.18 3.94
CA PHE A 126 -14.33 11.53 2.64
C PHE A 126 -13.54 10.22 2.50
N LEU A 127 -12.33 10.19 3.05
CA LEU A 127 -11.47 9.02 3.17
C LEU A 127 -11.12 8.82 4.65
N PRO A 128 -12.02 8.23 5.47
CA PRO A 128 -11.74 8.01 6.87
C PRO A 128 -10.54 7.08 7.07
N ALA A 129 -9.72 7.39 8.07
CA ALA A 129 -8.65 6.49 8.48
C ALA A 129 -9.25 5.14 8.89
N GLN A 130 -8.59 4.05 8.51
CA GLN A 130 -9.05 2.71 8.90
C GLN A 130 -8.37 2.29 10.22
N ASP A 131 -9.06 1.51 11.04
CA ASP A 131 -8.45 0.79 12.15
C ASP A 131 -7.39 -0.18 11.60
N LEU A 132 -6.11 0.10 11.89
CA LEU A 132 -4.98 -0.65 11.35
C LEU A 132 -4.89 -2.08 11.92
N PHE A 133 -5.35 -2.31 13.15
CA PHE A 133 -5.41 -3.67 13.71
C PHE A 133 -6.45 -4.51 12.97
N ARG A 134 -7.62 -3.96 12.76
CA ARG A 134 -8.68 -4.63 12.01
C ARG A 134 -8.27 -4.87 10.55
N LEU A 135 -7.58 -3.91 9.95
CA LEU A 135 -7.08 -4.04 8.57
C LEU A 135 -6.02 -5.15 8.47
N ALA A 136 -5.06 -5.18 9.40
CA ALA A 136 -4.02 -6.21 9.47
C ALA A 136 -4.58 -7.63 9.65
N CYS A 137 -5.73 -7.78 10.33
CA CYS A 137 -6.41 -9.05 10.49
C CYS A 137 -7.14 -9.53 9.21
N ARG A 138 -7.62 -8.61 8.39
CA ARG A 138 -8.43 -8.95 7.20
C ARG A 138 -7.60 -9.15 5.93
N GLU A 139 -6.44 -8.53 5.86
CA GLU A 139 -5.60 -8.58 4.66
C GLU A 139 -4.49 -9.63 4.76
N ALA A 140 -4.05 -10.11 3.62
CA ALA A 140 -2.82 -10.88 3.52
C ALA A 140 -1.64 -10.05 4.06
N PRO A 141 -0.64 -10.70 4.74
CA PRO A 141 0.50 -9.98 5.33
C PRO A 141 1.22 -9.06 4.36
N GLU A 142 1.40 -9.50 3.12
CA GLU A 142 2.10 -8.77 2.07
C GLU A 142 1.33 -7.52 1.65
N VAL A 143 0.00 -7.61 1.54
CA VAL A 143 -0.88 -6.47 1.21
C VAL A 143 -0.85 -5.43 2.32
N PHE A 144 -0.96 -5.87 3.57
CA PHE A 144 -0.88 -4.96 4.71
C PHE A 144 0.50 -4.27 4.79
N ALA A 145 1.59 -5.01 4.57
CA ALA A 145 2.93 -4.45 4.49
C ALA A 145 3.08 -3.44 3.34
N ALA A 146 2.47 -3.71 2.17
CA ALA A 146 2.43 -2.77 1.04
C ALA A 146 1.68 -1.48 1.39
N ARG A 147 0.57 -1.55 2.13
CA ARG A 147 -0.13 -0.35 2.62
C ARG A 147 0.72 0.45 3.59
N LEU A 148 1.39 -0.20 4.52
CA LEU A 148 2.34 0.47 5.43
C LEU A 148 3.49 1.13 4.65
N TYR A 149 3.97 0.49 3.58
CA TYR A 149 5.01 1.06 2.72
C TYR A 149 4.56 2.35 2.03
N LEU A 150 3.36 2.35 1.44
CA LEU A 150 2.81 3.51 0.73
C LEU A 150 2.42 4.66 1.67
N GLY A 151 2.11 4.36 2.93
CA GLY A 151 1.70 5.35 3.91
C GLY A 151 0.30 5.92 3.68
N VAL A 152 0.06 7.11 4.23
CA VAL A 152 -1.26 7.78 4.20
C VAL A 152 -1.44 8.53 2.89
N LYS A 153 -2.53 8.23 2.18
CA LYS A 153 -3.00 9.07 1.08
C LYS A 153 -3.89 10.19 1.63
N GLY A 154 -3.66 11.42 1.21
CA GLY A 154 -4.57 12.53 1.45
C GLY A 154 -4.03 13.69 2.26
N GLN A 155 -2.79 13.61 2.75
CA GLN A 155 -2.10 14.76 3.35
C GLN A 155 -0.83 15.05 2.56
N ALA A 156 -0.69 16.28 2.09
CA ALA A 156 0.46 16.70 1.28
C ALA A 156 1.80 16.47 2.00
N GLU A 157 1.79 16.61 3.33
CA GLU A 157 2.95 16.42 4.19
C GLU A 157 3.39 14.96 4.32
N MET A 158 2.45 14.02 4.19
CA MET A 158 2.74 12.57 4.33
C MET A 158 3.10 11.90 3.01
N GLY A 159 2.82 12.56 1.87
CA GLY A 159 3.17 12.06 0.55
C GLY A 159 2.66 10.64 0.23
N PHE A 160 3.25 10.03 -0.80
CA PHE A 160 2.95 8.65 -1.20
C PHE A 160 3.94 7.63 -0.60
N ARG A 161 4.63 8.01 0.46
CA ARG A 161 5.66 7.20 1.09
C ARG A 161 5.61 7.36 2.60
N ASN A 162 5.60 6.23 3.28
CA ASN A 162 5.79 6.19 4.71
C ASN A 162 7.26 6.54 5.05
N PRO A 163 7.54 7.53 5.91
CA PRO A 163 8.91 7.96 6.24
C PRO A 163 9.69 6.93 7.07
N PHE A 164 9.01 5.91 7.62
CA PHE A 164 9.64 4.91 8.47
C PHE A 164 10.61 4.00 7.70
N SER A 165 11.69 3.61 8.36
CA SER A 165 12.68 2.67 7.83
C SER A 165 12.07 1.29 7.54
N PRO A 166 12.74 0.43 6.76
CA PRO A 166 12.28 -0.95 6.56
C PRO A 166 12.09 -1.73 7.86
N GLU A 167 13.00 -1.53 8.85
CA GLU A 167 12.91 -2.17 10.17
C GLU A 167 11.68 -1.70 10.95
N GLU A 168 11.40 -0.40 10.95
CA GLU A 168 10.23 0.17 11.61
C GLU A 168 8.93 -0.30 10.96
N ARG A 169 8.87 -0.38 9.63
CA ARG A 169 7.72 -0.93 8.91
C ARG A 169 7.51 -2.42 9.20
N ALA A 170 8.59 -3.21 9.28
CA ALA A 170 8.51 -4.61 9.69
C ALA A 170 8.01 -4.76 11.14
N ALA A 171 8.48 -3.90 12.04
CA ALA A 171 8.02 -3.87 13.42
C ALA A 171 6.52 -3.52 13.52
N LEU A 172 6.07 -2.50 12.78
CA LEU A 172 4.66 -2.11 12.71
C LEU A 172 3.78 -3.24 12.14
N ALA A 173 4.23 -3.90 11.05
CA ALA A 173 3.49 -5.02 10.47
C ALA A 173 3.33 -6.18 11.46
N LEU A 174 4.38 -6.52 12.20
CA LEU A 174 4.33 -7.53 13.26
C LEU A 174 3.36 -7.11 14.37
N TRP A 175 3.48 -5.90 14.86
CA TRP A 175 2.70 -5.40 16.00
C TRP A 175 1.20 -5.35 15.69
N TYR A 176 0.78 -4.78 14.56
CA TYR A 176 -0.64 -4.72 14.20
C TYR A 176 -1.29 -6.08 14.04
N ARG A 177 -0.52 -7.11 13.71
CA ARG A 177 -1.03 -8.48 13.57
C ARG A 177 -1.04 -9.28 14.87
N THR A 178 -0.28 -8.87 15.89
CA THR A 178 -0.06 -9.68 17.09
C THR A 178 -0.51 -9.00 18.39
N ALA A 179 -0.57 -7.68 18.43
CA ALA A 179 -0.85 -6.96 19.68
C ALA A 179 -2.33 -7.00 20.11
N ARG A 180 -3.25 -7.24 19.17
CA ARG A 180 -4.68 -7.46 19.46
C ARG A 180 -5.14 -8.75 18.78
N PRO A 181 -5.99 -9.57 19.45
CA PRO A 181 -6.55 -10.75 18.81
C PRO A 181 -7.45 -10.33 17.65
N CYS A 182 -7.36 -11.05 16.54
CA CYS A 182 -8.28 -10.86 15.42
C CYS A 182 -9.68 -11.31 15.87
N ALA A 183 -10.64 -10.38 15.95
CA ALA A 183 -12.02 -10.74 16.16
C ALA A 183 -12.49 -11.67 15.03
N ARG A 184 -13.02 -12.81 15.39
CA ARG A 184 -13.61 -13.80 14.46
C ARG A 184 -14.96 -13.31 13.95
#